data_41ebe25db17511e117fe8dc0f44c74fe
#
_entry.id   41ebe25db17511e117fe8dc0f44c74fe
#
_cell.length_a   1.000
_cell.length_b   1.000
_cell.length_c   1.000
_cell.angle_alpha   90.00
_cell.angle_beta   90.00
_cell.angle_gamma   90.00
#
_symmetry.space_group_name_H-M   'P 1'
#
loop_
_entity.id
_entity.type
_entity.pdbx_description
1 polymer ?
#
loop_
_entity_poly.entity_id
_entity_poly.type
_entity_poly.pdbx_seq_one_letter_code
_entity_poly.pdbx_strand_id
1 'polypeptide(L)'
;GWPSIFYVNIPVGILAIILSLYALPNDRQRTTQRFDIPGAGFLAVSLLLILLALTEGQYWGWTDWRILAFFAFGIAGLFLFVWWERRTKAPMINLSIFSNWTFSASLLSSLGAFLALSFNLFLIPFYLQNVLGFDPQQAGFVLIATPLALSLTSPISGRLSDRFGTRWLAILGLIISALGLFSMTTLTTESTAVGVFGRLLLIGAGVGFFQSPNNSAIMGNAPRSAFGIAGSLISIMRTIGQTGGIALAGAVWAARVTASAGETYDPINAAPPNALVAGLHDAMLLAAGLCLVAIVPTLLRSQRADQDIIAESSTP
;
A
#
# COMPACT_ATOMS: atom_id res chain seq x y z
N GLY A 1 28.29 4.38 9.45
CA GLY A 1 27.29 5.13 10.22
C GLY A 1 25.99 5.27 9.43
N TRP A 2 24.92 5.75 10.05
CA TRP A 2 23.59 5.90 9.43
C TRP A 2 23.57 6.64 8.06
N PRO A 3 24.47 7.64 7.76
CA PRO A 3 24.48 8.28 6.45
C PRO A 3 24.84 7.34 5.30
N SER A 4 25.55 6.24 5.55
CA SER A 4 25.93 5.28 4.51
C SER A 4 24.71 4.60 3.85
N ILE A 5 23.56 4.54 4.54
CA ILE A 5 22.30 4.04 4.00
C ILE A 5 21.85 4.86 2.78
N PHE A 6 22.11 6.17 2.79
CA PHE A 6 21.77 7.06 1.67
C PHE A 6 22.79 6.96 0.54
N TYR A 7 24.09 6.79 0.87
CA TYR A 7 25.14 6.70 -0.15
C TYR A 7 25.03 5.47 -1.04
N VAL A 8 24.45 4.36 -0.55
CA VAL A 8 24.18 3.17 -1.37
C VAL A 8 23.24 3.47 -2.54
N ASN A 9 22.33 4.44 -2.40
CA ASN A 9 21.41 4.81 -3.46
C ASN A 9 22.07 5.58 -4.62
N ILE A 10 23.24 6.24 -4.37
CA ILE A 10 23.93 7.07 -5.38
C ILE A 10 24.42 6.20 -6.57
N PRO A 11 25.22 5.12 -6.36
CA PRO A 11 25.68 4.28 -7.48
C PRO A 11 24.52 3.59 -8.19
N VAL A 12 23.47 3.16 -7.45
CA VAL A 12 22.26 2.56 -8.04
C VAL A 12 21.52 3.57 -8.91
N GLY A 13 21.37 4.81 -8.43
CA GLY A 13 20.76 5.91 -9.18
C GLY A 13 21.52 6.26 -10.46
N ILE A 14 22.85 6.37 -10.38
CA ILE A 14 23.72 6.64 -11.55
C ILE A 14 23.57 5.50 -12.58
N LEU A 15 23.63 4.25 -12.14
CA LEU A 15 23.45 3.09 -13.03
C LEU A 15 22.06 3.10 -13.69
N ALA A 16 21.01 3.40 -12.93
CA ALA A 16 19.66 3.51 -13.47
C ALA A 16 19.52 4.62 -14.52
N ILE A 17 20.14 5.78 -14.31
CA ILE A 17 20.18 6.88 -15.30
C ILE A 17 20.90 6.44 -16.56
N ILE A 18 22.08 5.83 -16.44
CA ILE A 18 22.86 5.35 -17.59
C ILE A 18 22.04 4.34 -18.39
N LEU A 19 21.48 3.32 -17.73
CA LEU A 19 20.65 2.31 -18.39
C LEU A 19 19.41 2.93 -19.07
N SER A 20 18.77 3.90 -18.44
CA SER A 20 17.62 4.60 -19.02
C SER A 20 17.98 5.38 -20.27
N LEU A 21 19.13 6.06 -20.29
CA LEU A 21 19.62 6.78 -21.47
C LEU A 21 19.95 5.87 -22.64
N TYR A 22 20.39 4.61 -22.37
CA TYR A 22 20.67 3.61 -23.40
C TYR A 22 19.45 2.85 -23.88
N ALA A 23 18.54 2.48 -22.97
CA ALA A 23 17.45 1.55 -23.25
C ALA A 23 16.14 2.23 -23.67
N LEU A 24 15.91 3.48 -23.24
CA LEU A 24 14.67 4.19 -23.54
C LEU A 24 14.77 4.85 -24.93
N PRO A 25 13.82 4.55 -25.86
CA PRO A 25 13.74 5.24 -27.13
C PRO A 25 13.46 6.74 -26.89
N ASN A 26 14.11 7.58 -27.70
CA ASN A 26 13.89 9.01 -27.69
C ASN A 26 12.49 9.32 -28.23
N ASP A 27 11.48 9.35 -27.37
CA ASP A 27 10.14 9.72 -27.74
C ASP A 27 10.07 11.24 -27.96
N ARG A 28 10.08 11.65 -29.24
CA ARG A 28 9.96 13.04 -29.67
C ARG A 28 8.50 13.49 -29.84
N GLN A 29 7.53 12.65 -29.51
CA GLN A 29 6.12 13.05 -29.61
C GLN A 29 5.78 14.02 -28.47
N ARG A 30 6.10 15.30 -28.68
CA ARG A 30 5.65 16.38 -27.81
C ARG A 30 4.13 16.51 -27.98
N THR A 31 3.38 16.01 -27.02
CA THR A 31 1.96 16.37 -26.92
C THR A 31 1.85 17.86 -26.57
N THR A 32 1.17 18.62 -27.40
CA THR A 32 0.90 20.06 -27.18
C THR A 32 -0.22 20.28 -26.15
N GLN A 33 -0.57 19.27 -25.36
CA GLN A 33 -1.59 19.41 -24.33
C GLN A 33 -1.12 20.36 -23.23
N ARG A 34 -1.94 21.36 -22.94
CA ARG A 34 -1.68 22.30 -21.84
C ARG A 34 -1.81 21.55 -20.51
N PHE A 35 -0.81 21.70 -19.65
CA PHE A 35 -0.86 21.13 -18.31
C PHE A 35 -1.89 21.86 -17.45
N ASP A 36 -2.78 21.14 -16.79
CA ASP A 36 -3.79 21.69 -15.89
C ASP A 36 -3.18 22.03 -14.51
N ILE A 37 -2.55 23.22 -14.42
CA ILE A 37 -1.93 23.68 -13.18
C ILE A 37 -2.97 23.82 -12.04
N PRO A 38 -4.18 24.41 -12.24
CA PRO A 38 -5.18 24.49 -11.18
C PRO A 38 -5.63 23.11 -10.69
N GLY A 39 -5.94 22.17 -11.60
CA GLY A 39 -6.32 20.80 -11.24
C GLY A 39 -5.23 20.09 -10.43
N ALA A 40 -3.97 20.19 -10.89
CA ALA A 40 -2.83 19.63 -10.16
C ALA A 40 -2.68 20.28 -8.76
N GLY A 41 -2.91 21.59 -8.64
CA GLY A 41 -2.88 22.31 -7.36
C GLY A 41 -3.96 21.82 -6.39
N PHE A 42 -5.21 21.69 -6.85
CA PHE A 42 -6.30 21.18 -6.01
C PHE A 42 -6.01 19.76 -5.54
N LEU A 43 -5.56 18.87 -6.41
CA LEU A 43 -5.23 17.50 -6.04
C LEU A 43 -4.07 17.45 -5.05
N ALA A 44 -2.98 18.18 -5.31
CA ALA A 44 -1.79 18.17 -4.46
C ALA A 44 -2.09 18.69 -3.05
N VAL A 45 -2.79 19.84 -2.93
CA VAL A 45 -3.16 20.42 -1.63
C VAL A 45 -4.12 19.51 -0.88
N SER A 46 -5.11 18.92 -1.58
CA SER A 46 -6.05 18.00 -0.95
C SER A 46 -5.37 16.76 -0.37
N LEU A 47 -4.48 16.13 -1.16
CA LEU A 47 -3.74 14.96 -0.71
C LEU A 47 -2.79 15.34 0.44
N LEU A 48 -2.12 16.49 0.36
CA LEU A 48 -1.24 16.97 1.43
C LEU A 48 -2.02 17.12 2.75
N LEU A 49 -3.18 17.77 2.73
CA LEU A 49 -4.01 17.97 3.93
C LEU A 49 -4.49 16.65 4.51
N ILE A 50 -4.94 15.70 3.67
CA ILE A 50 -5.37 14.36 4.12
C ILE A 50 -4.20 13.60 4.74
N LEU A 51 -3.03 13.62 4.09
CA LEU A 51 -1.84 12.93 4.61
C LEU A 51 -1.34 13.56 5.92
N LEU A 52 -1.36 14.88 6.03
CA LEU A 52 -1.04 15.58 7.29
C LEU A 52 -2.02 15.18 8.40
N ALA A 53 -3.33 15.16 8.11
CA ALA A 53 -4.31 14.71 9.09
C ALA A 53 -4.06 13.29 9.58
N LEU A 54 -3.72 12.36 8.66
CA LEU A 54 -3.40 10.98 9.00
C LEU A 54 -2.10 10.84 9.80
N THR A 55 -1.10 11.68 9.53
CA THR A 55 0.20 11.62 10.19
C THR A 55 0.15 12.28 11.57
N GLU A 56 -0.42 13.47 11.65
CA GLU A 56 -0.43 14.27 12.88
C GLU A 56 -1.56 13.86 13.85
N GLY A 57 -2.57 13.13 13.36
CA GLY A 57 -3.70 12.69 14.18
C GLY A 57 -3.32 11.84 15.37
N GLN A 58 -2.20 11.09 15.30
CA GLN A 58 -1.67 10.32 16.43
C GLN A 58 -1.02 11.21 17.52
N TYR A 59 -0.44 12.35 17.13
CA TYR A 59 0.27 13.26 18.04
C TYR A 59 -0.66 14.31 18.65
N TRP A 60 -1.58 14.89 17.85
CA TRP A 60 -2.47 15.96 18.31
C TRP A 60 -3.82 15.42 18.81
N GLY A 61 -4.12 14.15 18.51
CA GLY A 61 -5.41 13.51 18.82
C GLY A 61 -6.40 13.64 17.65
N TRP A 62 -7.12 12.56 17.40
CA TRP A 62 -8.07 12.45 16.28
C TRP A 62 -9.27 13.41 16.36
N THR A 63 -9.57 13.93 17.56
CA THR A 63 -10.65 14.89 17.81
C THR A 63 -10.18 16.35 17.83
N ASP A 64 -8.87 16.61 17.67
CA ASP A 64 -8.35 17.96 17.58
C ASP A 64 -8.97 18.69 16.37
N TRP A 65 -9.40 19.92 16.57
CA TRP A 65 -10.06 20.72 15.52
C TRP A 65 -9.18 20.93 14.29
N ARG A 66 -7.85 20.93 14.43
CA ARG A 66 -6.89 21.06 13.32
C ARG A 66 -6.92 19.83 12.42
N ILE A 67 -6.97 18.65 13.02
CA ILE A 67 -7.06 17.37 12.30
C ILE A 67 -8.39 17.29 11.56
N LEU A 68 -9.49 17.64 12.23
CA LEU A 68 -10.81 17.70 11.61
C LEU A 68 -10.86 18.72 10.46
N ALA A 69 -10.21 19.89 10.63
CA ALA A 69 -10.09 20.90 9.59
C ALA A 69 -9.27 20.39 8.40
N PHE A 70 -8.15 19.71 8.62
CA PHE A 70 -7.35 19.12 7.55
C PHE A 70 -8.14 18.09 6.76
N PHE A 71 -8.88 17.19 7.41
CA PHE A 71 -9.77 16.26 6.70
C PHE A 71 -10.87 17.00 5.95
N ALA A 72 -11.55 17.96 6.57
CA ALA A 72 -12.64 18.70 5.93
C ALA A 72 -12.16 19.46 4.69
N PHE A 73 -11.07 20.23 4.79
CA PHE A 73 -10.50 20.96 3.65
C PHE A 73 -9.89 20.04 2.60
N GLY A 74 -9.24 18.93 3.00
CA GLY A 74 -8.71 17.94 2.08
C GLY A 74 -9.81 17.27 1.27
N ILE A 75 -10.90 16.84 1.91
CA ILE A 75 -12.04 16.23 1.24
C ILE A 75 -12.77 17.26 0.36
N ALA A 76 -13.01 18.48 0.87
CA ALA A 76 -13.60 19.57 0.09
C ALA A 76 -12.77 19.90 -1.15
N GLY A 77 -11.43 19.89 -1.01
CA GLY A 77 -10.52 20.10 -2.13
C GLY A 77 -10.57 18.99 -3.18
N LEU A 78 -10.76 17.71 -2.77
CA LEU A 78 -11.00 16.60 -3.72
C LEU A 78 -12.32 16.79 -4.48
N PHE A 79 -13.38 17.22 -3.81
CA PHE A 79 -14.64 17.57 -4.51
C PHE A 79 -14.45 18.71 -5.49
N LEU A 80 -13.69 19.76 -5.09
CA LEU A 80 -13.37 20.89 -5.96
C LEU A 80 -12.52 20.45 -7.16
N PHE A 81 -11.54 19.54 -6.95
CA PHE A 81 -10.77 18.93 -8.02
C PHE A 81 -11.68 18.20 -9.03
N VAL A 82 -12.55 17.30 -8.56
CA VAL A 82 -13.49 16.59 -9.44
C VAL A 82 -14.43 17.53 -10.19
N TRP A 83 -14.91 18.58 -9.51
CA TRP A 83 -15.74 19.60 -10.14
C TRP A 83 -14.98 20.38 -11.21
N TRP A 84 -13.72 20.75 -10.96
CA TRP A 84 -12.84 21.43 -11.90
C TRP A 84 -12.54 20.56 -13.13
N GLU A 85 -12.13 19.32 -12.93
CA GLU A 85 -11.83 18.35 -13.99
C GLU A 85 -13.01 18.12 -14.94
N ARG A 86 -14.25 18.15 -14.42
CA ARG A 86 -15.45 18.02 -15.24
C ARG A 86 -15.73 19.24 -16.12
N ARG A 87 -15.14 20.40 -15.83
CA ARG A 87 -15.37 21.66 -16.54
C ARG A 87 -14.22 22.10 -17.43
N THR A 88 -13.03 21.63 -17.15
CA THR A 88 -11.81 21.97 -17.88
C THR A 88 -11.80 21.31 -19.27
N LYS A 89 -11.37 22.08 -20.30
CA LYS A 89 -11.25 21.58 -21.69
C LYS A 89 -10.08 20.62 -21.89
N ALA A 90 -9.06 20.69 -21.05
CA ALA A 90 -7.88 19.83 -21.07
C ALA A 90 -7.65 19.28 -19.65
N PRO A 91 -8.47 18.32 -19.19
CA PRO A 91 -8.38 17.77 -17.85
C PRO A 91 -7.08 17.00 -17.67
N MET A 92 -6.46 17.10 -16.48
CA MET A 92 -5.29 16.30 -16.11
C MET A 92 -5.64 14.83 -16.03
N ILE A 93 -6.79 14.51 -15.42
CA ILE A 93 -7.32 13.16 -15.31
C ILE A 93 -8.68 13.10 -16.01
N ASN A 94 -8.74 12.38 -17.13
CA ASN A 94 -10.05 12.10 -17.73
C ASN A 94 -10.85 11.17 -16.82
N LEU A 95 -11.83 11.72 -16.11
CA LEU A 95 -12.64 10.98 -15.14
C LEU A 95 -13.41 9.80 -15.76
N SER A 96 -13.53 9.73 -17.10
CA SER A 96 -14.16 8.58 -17.76
C SER A 96 -13.38 7.26 -17.53
N ILE A 97 -12.09 7.31 -17.19
CA ILE A 97 -11.29 6.12 -16.87
C ILE A 97 -11.89 5.35 -15.68
N PHE A 98 -12.52 6.05 -14.74
CA PHE A 98 -13.16 5.44 -13.57
C PHE A 98 -14.50 4.77 -13.90
N SER A 99 -15.07 4.99 -15.09
CA SER A 99 -16.26 4.26 -15.55
C SER A 99 -15.94 2.79 -15.90
N ASN A 100 -14.67 2.49 -16.18
CA ASN A 100 -14.20 1.11 -16.25
C ASN A 100 -14.16 0.53 -14.83
N TRP A 101 -15.14 -0.35 -14.55
CA TRP A 101 -15.28 -0.94 -13.23
C TRP A 101 -14.06 -1.76 -12.81
N THR A 102 -13.44 -2.51 -13.73
CA THR A 102 -12.23 -3.29 -13.44
C THR A 102 -11.07 -2.41 -13.00
N PHE A 103 -10.88 -1.26 -13.65
CA PHE A 103 -9.88 -0.26 -13.27
C PHE A 103 -10.13 0.27 -11.86
N SER A 104 -11.34 0.76 -11.59
CA SER A 104 -11.72 1.34 -10.30
C SER A 104 -11.68 0.33 -9.15
N ALA A 105 -12.19 -0.87 -9.38
CA ALA A 105 -12.14 -1.96 -8.41
C ALA A 105 -10.71 -2.39 -8.08
N SER A 106 -9.80 -2.37 -9.08
CA SER A 106 -8.38 -2.68 -8.86
C SER A 106 -7.68 -1.63 -8.00
N LEU A 107 -8.00 -0.34 -8.19
CA LEU A 107 -7.50 0.74 -7.35
C LEU A 107 -8.02 0.64 -5.91
N LEU A 108 -9.31 0.35 -5.73
CA LEU A 108 -9.90 0.15 -4.40
C LEU A 108 -9.29 -1.05 -3.67
N SER A 109 -9.07 -2.16 -4.38
CA SER A 109 -8.35 -3.32 -3.82
C SER A 109 -6.91 -2.96 -3.42
N SER A 110 -6.20 -2.16 -4.21
CA SER A 110 -4.87 -1.65 -3.84
C SER A 110 -4.92 -0.84 -2.55
N LEU A 111 -5.85 0.10 -2.44
CA LEU A 111 -6.01 0.92 -1.25
C LEU A 111 -6.25 0.05 0.00
N GLY A 112 -7.20 -0.88 -0.06
CA GLY A 112 -7.53 -1.78 1.04
C GLY A 112 -6.38 -2.72 1.42
N ALA A 113 -5.68 -3.27 0.42
CA ALA A 113 -4.52 -4.13 0.64
C ALA A 113 -3.37 -3.37 1.32
N PHE A 114 -2.99 -2.19 0.82
CA PHE A 114 -1.91 -1.40 1.42
C PHE A 114 -2.27 -0.88 2.81
N LEU A 115 -3.54 -0.55 3.06
CA LEU A 115 -4.03 -0.20 4.38
C LEU A 115 -3.83 -1.36 5.36
N ALA A 116 -4.25 -2.58 5.00
CA ALA A 116 -4.08 -3.78 5.83
C ALA A 116 -2.61 -4.15 6.08
N LEU A 117 -1.79 -4.15 5.02
CA LEU A 117 -0.39 -4.55 5.09
C LEU A 117 0.50 -3.59 5.89
N SER A 118 0.07 -2.33 6.03
CA SER A 118 0.80 -1.31 6.79
C SER A 118 0.82 -1.59 8.29
N PHE A 119 -0.15 -2.34 8.81
CA PHE A 119 -0.14 -2.80 10.20
C PHE A 119 1.12 -3.63 10.50
N ASN A 120 1.44 -4.57 9.61
CA ASN A 120 2.64 -5.37 9.70
C ASN A 120 3.92 -4.51 9.60
N LEU A 121 3.98 -3.60 8.64
CA LEU A 121 5.11 -2.71 8.43
C LEU A 121 5.41 -1.86 9.66
N PHE A 122 4.37 -1.39 10.36
CA PHE A 122 4.48 -0.55 11.54
C PHE A 122 4.74 -1.35 12.82
N LEU A 123 3.95 -2.38 13.10
CA LEU A 123 3.94 -3.03 14.42
C LEU A 123 5.05 -4.07 14.60
N ILE A 124 5.47 -4.78 13.55
CA ILE A 124 6.46 -5.85 13.72
C ILE A 124 7.84 -5.35 14.15
N PRO A 125 8.39 -4.23 13.65
CA PRO A 125 9.62 -3.67 14.19
C PRO A 125 9.54 -3.37 15.70
N PHE A 126 8.41 -2.85 16.19
CA PHE A 126 8.19 -2.61 17.61
C PHE A 126 8.13 -3.92 18.41
N TYR A 127 7.43 -4.93 17.89
CA TYR A 127 7.38 -6.25 18.54
C TYR A 127 8.77 -6.89 18.64
N LEU A 128 9.56 -6.88 17.57
CA LEU A 128 10.91 -7.45 17.58
C LEU A 128 11.84 -6.77 18.59
N GLN A 129 11.77 -5.44 18.69
CA GLN A 129 12.67 -4.67 19.54
C GLN A 129 12.18 -4.56 20.99
N ASN A 130 10.88 -4.28 21.21
CA ASN A 130 10.39 -4.00 22.57
C ASN A 130 9.83 -5.25 23.29
N VAL A 131 9.42 -6.30 22.57
CA VAL A 131 8.91 -7.54 23.17
C VAL A 131 9.97 -8.62 23.17
N LEU A 132 10.63 -8.89 22.01
CA LEU A 132 11.66 -9.92 21.90
C LEU A 132 13.06 -9.42 22.25
N GLY A 133 13.26 -8.10 22.46
CA GLY A 133 14.54 -7.52 22.86
C GLY A 133 15.63 -7.58 21.79
N PHE A 134 15.25 -7.70 20.51
CA PHE A 134 16.21 -7.77 19.41
C PHE A 134 16.87 -6.40 19.20
N ASP A 135 18.17 -6.41 18.92
CA ASP A 135 18.83 -5.21 18.45
C ASP A 135 18.35 -4.85 17.02
N PRO A 136 18.56 -3.60 16.57
CA PRO A 136 18.11 -3.15 15.25
C PRO A 136 18.65 -3.98 14.08
N GLN A 137 19.85 -4.59 14.21
CA GLN A 137 20.44 -5.40 13.17
C GLN A 137 19.73 -6.77 13.10
N GLN A 138 19.49 -7.40 14.24
CA GLN A 138 18.71 -8.66 14.32
C GLN A 138 17.30 -8.47 13.80
N ALA A 139 16.62 -7.40 14.20
CA ALA A 139 15.29 -7.05 13.70
C ALA A 139 15.30 -6.85 12.17
N GLY A 140 16.31 -6.16 11.63
CA GLY A 140 16.48 -5.97 10.19
C GLY A 140 16.63 -7.28 9.42
N PHE A 141 17.38 -8.27 9.94
CA PHE A 141 17.50 -9.59 9.33
C PHE A 141 16.17 -10.36 9.30
N VAL A 142 15.32 -10.19 10.30
CA VAL A 142 13.99 -10.81 10.31
C VAL A 142 13.07 -10.09 9.32
N LEU A 143 13.10 -8.76 9.27
CA LEU A 143 12.23 -7.96 8.41
C LEU A 143 12.51 -8.11 6.91
N ILE A 144 13.71 -8.57 6.51
CA ILE A 144 14.05 -8.83 5.10
C ILE A 144 13.18 -9.93 4.48
N ALA A 145 12.51 -10.76 5.29
CA ALA A 145 11.67 -11.84 4.82
C ALA A 145 10.54 -11.36 3.88
N THR A 146 9.88 -10.25 4.21
CA THR A 146 8.78 -9.71 3.39
C THR A 146 9.25 -9.27 1.99
N PRO A 147 10.25 -8.38 1.82
CA PRO A 147 10.73 -8.00 0.49
C PRO A 147 11.40 -9.17 -0.25
N LEU A 148 12.01 -10.12 0.45
CA LEU A 148 12.58 -11.32 -0.16
C LEU A 148 11.48 -12.18 -0.81
N ALA A 149 10.44 -12.51 -0.06
CA ALA A 149 9.31 -13.28 -0.60
C ALA A 149 8.60 -12.54 -1.73
N LEU A 150 8.38 -11.23 -1.58
CA LEU A 150 7.79 -10.38 -2.61
C LEU A 150 8.59 -10.43 -3.92
N SER A 151 9.91 -10.26 -3.86
CA SER A 151 10.77 -10.24 -5.05
C SER A 151 10.84 -11.60 -5.77
N LEU A 152 10.72 -12.69 -5.04
CA LEU A 152 10.68 -14.05 -5.60
C LEU A 152 9.31 -14.38 -6.22
N THR A 153 8.23 -13.99 -5.56
CA THR A 153 6.87 -14.38 -5.97
C THR A 153 6.27 -13.46 -7.04
N SER A 154 6.65 -12.18 -7.12
CA SER A 154 6.10 -11.24 -8.10
C SER A 154 6.33 -11.65 -9.56
N PRO A 155 7.54 -12.09 -10.00
CA PRO A 155 7.75 -12.56 -11.37
C PRO A 155 6.96 -13.83 -11.68
N ILE A 156 6.82 -14.73 -10.69
CA ILE A 156 6.05 -15.97 -10.83
C ILE A 156 4.57 -15.62 -11.02
N SER A 157 4.06 -14.76 -10.16
CA SER A 157 2.69 -14.28 -10.20
C SER A 157 2.36 -13.55 -11.51
N GLY A 158 3.29 -12.72 -12.02
CA GLY A 158 3.15 -12.07 -13.31
C GLY A 158 2.95 -13.08 -14.45
N ARG A 159 3.85 -14.06 -14.57
CA ARG A 159 3.73 -15.11 -15.59
C ARG A 159 2.47 -15.97 -15.44
N LEU A 160 2.06 -16.26 -14.22
CA LEU A 160 0.81 -16.98 -13.97
C LEU A 160 -0.41 -16.14 -14.35
N SER A 161 -0.38 -14.83 -14.11
CA SER A 161 -1.50 -13.95 -14.46
C SER A 161 -1.75 -13.85 -15.97
N ASP A 162 -0.68 -13.96 -16.77
CA ASP A 162 -0.78 -13.99 -18.24
C ASP A 162 -1.51 -15.26 -18.72
N ARG A 163 -1.47 -16.35 -17.94
CA ARG A 163 -2.09 -17.64 -18.29
C ARG A 163 -3.48 -17.83 -17.68
N PHE A 164 -3.67 -17.45 -16.43
CA PHE A 164 -4.86 -17.73 -15.62
C PHE A 164 -5.74 -16.50 -15.37
N GLY A 165 -5.33 -15.35 -15.89
CA GLY A 165 -6.00 -14.07 -15.64
C GLY A 165 -5.59 -13.41 -14.32
N THR A 166 -5.76 -12.10 -14.25
CA THR A 166 -5.28 -11.26 -13.14
C THR A 166 -6.13 -11.40 -11.88
N ARG A 167 -7.45 -11.68 -12.05
CA ARG A 167 -8.44 -11.68 -10.97
C ARG A 167 -8.16 -12.74 -9.90
N TRP A 168 -8.02 -14.01 -10.31
CA TRP A 168 -7.88 -15.12 -9.39
C TRP A 168 -6.56 -15.11 -8.62
N LEU A 169 -5.48 -14.68 -9.30
CA LEU A 169 -4.19 -14.56 -8.64
C LEU A 169 -4.17 -13.41 -7.62
N ALA A 170 -4.83 -12.28 -7.95
CA ALA A 170 -4.95 -11.18 -6.99
C ALA A 170 -5.76 -11.61 -5.74
N ILE A 171 -6.85 -12.37 -5.92
CA ILE A 171 -7.62 -12.93 -4.79
C ILE A 171 -6.76 -13.89 -3.97
N LEU A 172 -6.05 -14.81 -4.63
CA LEU A 172 -5.14 -15.75 -3.95
C LEU A 172 -4.08 -15.01 -3.14
N GLY A 173 -3.48 -13.96 -3.71
CA GLY A 173 -2.50 -13.13 -3.02
C GLY A 173 -3.07 -12.46 -1.76
N LEU A 174 -4.29 -11.90 -1.84
CA LEU A 174 -4.96 -11.32 -0.68
C LEU A 174 -5.31 -12.36 0.39
N ILE A 175 -5.74 -13.57 0.00
CA ILE A 175 -6.00 -14.67 0.94
C ILE A 175 -4.70 -15.08 1.64
N ILE A 176 -3.60 -15.27 0.90
CA ILE A 176 -2.29 -15.62 1.50
C ILE A 176 -1.82 -14.52 2.45
N SER A 177 -1.97 -13.24 2.06
CA SER A 177 -1.64 -12.10 2.93
C SER A 177 -2.49 -12.08 4.20
N ALA A 178 -3.79 -12.32 4.08
CA ALA A 178 -4.71 -12.38 5.22
C ALA A 178 -4.35 -13.52 6.18
N LEU A 179 -4.03 -14.70 5.65
CA LEU A 179 -3.55 -15.85 6.45
C LEU A 179 -2.21 -15.53 7.13
N GLY A 180 -1.31 -14.84 6.44
CA GLY A 180 -0.07 -14.35 7.00
C GLY A 180 -0.29 -13.39 8.16
N LEU A 181 -1.14 -12.37 7.97
CA LEU A 181 -1.52 -11.41 9.01
C LEU A 181 -2.24 -12.10 10.18
N PHE A 182 -3.16 -13.03 9.89
CA PHE A 182 -3.83 -13.83 10.92
C PHE A 182 -2.83 -14.67 11.71
N SER A 183 -1.83 -15.27 11.06
CA SER A 183 -0.80 -16.03 11.76
C SER A 183 0.02 -15.20 12.74
N MET A 184 0.10 -13.88 12.57
CA MET A 184 0.74 -12.98 13.53
C MET A 184 0.00 -12.90 14.87
N THR A 185 -1.29 -13.23 14.92
CA THR A 185 -2.07 -13.27 16.18
C THR A 185 -1.64 -14.42 17.12
N THR A 186 -0.79 -15.33 16.65
CA THR A 186 -0.23 -16.42 17.49
C THR A 186 1.16 -16.11 18.03
N LEU A 187 1.69 -14.91 17.82
CA LEU A 187 2.96 -14.47 18.38
C LEU A 187 2.84 -14.30 19.90
N THR A 188 3.89 -14.65 20.63
CA THR A 188 3.99 -14.54 22.08
C THR A 188 5.27 -13.82 22.48
N THR A 189 5.47 -13.57 23.76
CA THR A 189 6.71 -13.02 24.31
C THR A 189 7.91 -13.97 24.16
N GLU A 190 7.67 -15.24 23.82
CA GLU A 190 8.69 -16.28 23.67
C GLU A 190 8.87 -16.73 22.20
N SER A 191 8.25 -16.03 21.26
CA SER A 191 8.34 -16.39 19.84
C SER A 191 9.77 -16.26 19.32
N THR A 192 10.18 -17.21 18.47
CA THR A 192 11.53 -17.23 17.90
C THR A 192 11.64 -16.36 16.65
N ALA A 193 12.85 -15.87 16.34
CA ALA A 193 13.12 -15.14 15.10
C ALA A 193 12.67 -15.90 13.85
N VAL A 194 12.92 -17.22 13.80
CA VAL A 194 12.53 -18.10 12.68
C VAL A 194 11.01 -18.16 12.55
N GLY A 195 10.28 -18.21 13.67
CA GLY A 195 8.81 -18.21 13.66
C GLY A 195 8.22 -16.91 13.09
N VAL A 196 8.80 -15.75 13.45
CA VAL A 196 8.40 -14.45 12.89
C VAL A 196 8.78 -14.35 11.42
N PHE A 197 10.01 -14.75 11.06
CA PHE A 197 10.51 -14.76 9.69
C PHE A 197 9.60 -15.56 8.74
N GLY A 198 9.18 -16.78 9.14
CA GLY A 198 8.29 -17.62 8.34
C GLY A 198 6.91 -16.96 8.08
N ARG A 199 6.35 -16.27 9.08
CA ARG A 199 5.09 -15.54 8.92
C ARG A 199 5.24 -14.33 7.99
N LEU A 200 6.37 -13.61 8.09
CA LEU A 200 6.70 -12.50 7.19
C LEU A 200 6.92 -12.97 5.74
N LEU A 201 7.53 -14.16 5.52
CA LEU A 201 7.61 -14.76 4.19
C LEU A 201 6.21 -15.00 3.60
N LEU A 202 5.29 -15.51 4.42
CA LEU A 202 3.91 -15.76 3.97
C LEU A 202 3.21 -14.46 3.55
N ILE A 203 3.33 -13.39 4.36
CA ILE A 203 2.80 -12.07 4.01
C ILE A 203 3.42 -11.56 2.71
N GLY A 204 4.75 -11.59 2.60
CA GLY A 204 5.47 -11.13 1.41
C GLY A 204 5.11 -11.90 0.14
N ALA A 205 4.93 -13.22 0.25
CA ALA A 205 4.46 -14.05 -0.85
C ALA A 205 3.04 -13.62 -1.30
N GLY A 206 2.12 -13.43 -0.35
CA GLY A 206 0.78 -12.94 -0.65
C GLY A 206 0.79 -11.58 -1.35
N VAL A 207 1.63 -10.65 -0.89
CA VAL A 207 1.81 -9.33 -1.54
C VAL A 207 2.28 -9.50 -2.98
N GLY A 208 3.25 -10.37 -3.26
CA GLY A 208 3.74 -10.63 -4.61
C GLY A 208 2.68 -11.23 -5.54
N PHE A 209 1.88 -12.17 -5.02
CA PHE A 209 0.75 -12.74 -5.76
C PHE A 209 -0.39 -11.76 -5.99
N PHE A 210 -0.53 -10.72 -5.15
CA PHE A 210 -1.54 -9.67 -5.33
C PHE A 210 -1.05 -8.54 -6.22
N GLN A 211 0.10 -7.94 -5.91
CA GLN A 211 0.52 -6.66 -6.46
C GLN A 211 0.79 -6.72 -7.97
N SER A 212 1.48 -7.76 -8.44
CA SER A 212 1.82 -7.90 -9.86
C SER A 212 0.57 -8.04 -10.73
N PRO A 213 -0.35 -9.00 -10.51
CA PRO A 213 -1.58 -9.11 -11.31
C PRO A 213 -2.50 -7.89 -11.17
N ASN A 214 -2.58 -7.30 -9.98
CA ASN A 214 -3.42 -6.15 -9.76
C ASN A 214 -2.93 -4.91 -10.53
N ASN A 215 -1.62 -4.67 -10.56
CA ASN A 215 -1.03 -3.59 -11.36
C ASN A 215 -1.23 -3.85 -12.87
N SER A 216 -1.09 -5.11 -13.32
CA SER A 216 -1.39 -5.49 -14.70
C SER A 216 -2.86 -5.23 -15.06
N ALA A 217 -3.79 -5.53 -14.14
CA ALA A 217 -5.21 -5.24 -14.34
C ALA A 217 -5.49 -3.73 -14.43
N ILE A 218 -4.84 -2.89 -13.61
CA ILE A 218 -4.98 -1.43 -13.68
C ILE A 218 -4.43 -0.92 -15.02
N MET A 219 -3.21 -1.31 -15.37
CA MET A 219 -2.55 -0.83 -16.59
C MET A 219 -3.25 -1.32 -17.86
N GLY A 220 -3.68 -2.60 -17.91
CA GLY A 220 -4.37 -3.18 -19.06
C GLY A 220 -5.77 -2.59 -19.31
N ASN A 221 -6.41 -2.04 -18.28
CA ASN A 221 -7.71 -1.36 -18.40
C ASN A 221 -7.61 0.16 -18.54
N ALA A 222 -6.40 0.70 -18.63
CA ALA A 222 -6.16 2.12 -18.88
C ALA A 222 -5.89 2.36 -20.38
N PRO A 223 -6.41 3.42 -21.00
CA PRO A 223 -6.01 3.85 -22.33
C PRO A 223 -4.51 4.13 -22.37
N ARG A 224 -3.83 3.82 -23.49
CA ARG A 224 -2.38 4.08 -23.63
C ARG A 224 -1.98 5.52 -23.33
N SER A 225 -2.82 6.48 -23.69
CA SER A 225 -2.62 7.91 -23.39
C SER A 225 -2.70 8.24 -21.90
N ALA A 226 -3.23 7.34 -21.07
CA ALA A 226 -3.43 7.53 -19.62
C ALA A 226 -2.50 6.63 -18.76
N PHE A 227 -1.51 5.95 -19.35
CA PHE A 227 -0.61 5.06 -18.58
C PHE A 227 0.15 5.80 -17.46
N GLY A 228 0.62 7.03 -17.72
CA GLY A 228 1.25 7.85 -16.69
C GLY A 228 0.30 8.16 -15.52
N ILE A 229 -0.96 8.46 -15.83
CA ILE A 229 -2.03 8.73 -14.85
C ILE A 229 -2.34 7.46 -14.06
N ALA A 230 -2.48 6.30 -14.72
CA ALA A 230 -2.73 5.03 -14.07
C ALA A 230 -1.60 4.67 -13.08
N GLY A 231 -0.33 4.84 -13.47
CA GLY A 231 0.83 4.65 -12.60
C GLY A 231 0.84 5.60 -11.40
N SER A 232 0.47 6.87 -11.61
CA SER A 232 0.34 7.85 -10.53
C SER A 232 -0.79 7.48 -9.55
N LEU A 233 -1.94 7.03 -10.05
CA LEU A 233 -3.06 6.56 -9.21
C LEU A 233 -2.69 5.32 -8.39
N ILE A 234 -1.95 4.36 -8.94
CA ILE A 234 -1.40 3.22 -8.18
C ILE A 234 -0.54 3.73 -7.01
N SER A 235 0.33 4.70 -7.26
CA SER A 235 1.20 5.28 -6.23
C SER A 235 0.41 6.03 -5.16
N ILE A 236 -0.60 6.80 -5.55
CA ILE A 236 -1.50 7.52 -4.64
C ILE A 236 -2.26 6.53 -3.74
N MET A 237 -2.88 5.48 -4.32
CA MET A 237 -3.60 4.46 -3.54
C MET A 237 -2.68 3.76 -2.55
N ARG A 238 -1.45 3.45 -2.95
CA ARG A 238 -0.43 2.89 -2.06
C ARG A 238 -0.09 3.84 -0.92
N THR A 239 0.20 5.11 -1.21
CA THR A 239 0.60 6.10 -0.20
C THR A 239 -0.52 6.37 0.80
N ILE A 240 -1.75 6.60 0.34
CA ILE A 240 -2.90 6.82 1.22
C ILE A 240 -3.17 5.56 2.05
N GLY A 241 -3.14 4.37 1.42
CA GLY A 241 -3.32 3.10 2.11
C GLY A 241 -2.26 2.88 3.20
N GLN A 242 -0.99 3.09 2.88
CA GLN A 242 0.10 2.94 3.83
C GLN A 242 0.01 3.94 4.99
N THR A 243 -0.14 5.23 4.70
CA THR A 243 -0.21 6.26 5.74
C THR A 243 -1.45 6.07 6.62
N GLY A 244 -2.62 5.84 6.00
CA GLY A 244 -3.85 5.57 6.74
C GLY A 244 -3.79 4.27 7.56
N GLY A 245 -3.15 3.24 7.00
CA GLY A 245 -2.96 1.96 7.68
C GLY A 245 -2.01 2.06 8.88
N ILE A 246 -0.91 2.79 8.77
CA ILE A 246 -0.01 3.07 9.90
C ILE A 246 -0.75 3.84 10.99
N ALA A 247 -1.51 4.87 10.61
CA ALA A 247 -2.29 5.67 11.52
C ALA A 247 -3.34 4.83 12.28
N LEU A 248 -4.07 4.00 11.56
CA LEU A 248 -5.08 3.10 12.14
C LEU A 248 -4.43 2.01 13.02
N ALA A 249 -3.32 1.42 12.56
CA ALA A 249 -2.57 0.43 13.33
C ALA A 249 -2.09 0.98 14.68
N GLY A 250 -1.51 2.18 14.67
CA GLY A 250 -1.07 2.84 15.90
C GLY A 250 -2.21 3.16 16.85
N ALA A 251 -3.33 3.68 16.34
CA ALA A 251 -4.50 4.00 17.15
C ALA A 251 -5.12 2.75 17.79
N VAL A 252 -5.32 1.69 17.01
CA VAL A 252 -5.88 0.43 17.52
C VAL A 252 -4.94 -0.22 18.51
N TRP A 253 -3.65 -0.29 18.18
CA TRP A 253 -2.64 -0.86 19.07
C TRP A 253 -2.56 -0.12 20.40
N ALA A 254 -2.48 1.23 20.39
CA ALA A 254 -2.44 2.03 21.60
C ALA A 254 -3.69 1.86 22.46
N ALA A 255 -4.88 1.89 21.87
CA ALA A 255 -6.15 1.69 22.58
C ALA A 255 -6.21 0.31 23.26
N ARG A 256 -5.75 -0.75 22.56
CA ARG A 256 -5.79 -2.13 23.08
C ARG A 256 -4.70 -2.39 24.12
N VAL A 257 -3.51 -1.82 23.95
CA VAL A 257 -2.44 -1.89 24.95
C VAL A 257 -2.91 -1.23 26.26
N THR A 258 -3.46 -0.02 26.20
CA THR A 258 -4.01 0.68 27.36
C THR A 258 -5.13 -0.11 28.05
N ALA A 259 -6.05 -0.69 27.27
CA ALA A 259 -7.13 -1.53 27.81
C ALA A 259 -6.61 -2.81 28.47
N SER A 260 -5.55 -3.42 27.93
CA SER A 260 -4.95 -4.65 28.47
C SER A 260 -4.07 -4.38 29.70
N ALA A 261 -3.36 -3.26 29.71
CA ALA A 261 -2.48 -2.88 30.83
C ALA A 261 -3.24 -2.28 32.02
N GLY A 262 -4.45 -1.75 31.77
CA GLY A 262 -5.28 -1.08 32.80
C GLY A 262 -4.86 0.37 33.10
N GLU A 263 -3.79 0.86 32.46
CA GLU A 263 -3.28 2.22 32.61
C GLU A 263 -2.65 2.71 31.29
N THR A 264 -2.51 4.03 31.17
CA THR A 264 -1.87 4.64 30.00
C THR A 264 -0.37 4.77 30.21
N TYR A 265 0.39 4.40 29.15
CA TYR A 265 1.85 4.54 29.12
C TYR A 265 2.24 5.62 28.11
N ASP A 266 3.21 6.46 28.51
CA ASP A 266 3.85 7.42 27.61
C ASP A 266 5.38 7.35 27.80
N PRO A 267 6.11 6.82 26.81
CA PRO A 267 5.64 6.27 25.54
C PRO A 267 4.96 4.89 25.67
N ILE A 268 4.04 4.57 24.78
CA ILE A 268 3.21 3.36 24.81
C ILE A 268 4.03 2.05 24.82
N ASN A 269 5.22 2.06 24.23
CA ASN A 269 6.14 0.91 24.22
C ASN A 269 6.80 0.61 25.57
N ALA A 270 6.59 1.44 26.59
CA ALA A 270 6.98 1.16 27.97
C ALA A 270 5.98 0.22 28.70
N ALA A 271 4.84 -0.07 28.09
CA ALA A 271 3.85 -1.00 28.63
C ALA A 271 4.41 -2.44 28.77
N PRO A 272 3.84 -3.25 29.69
CA PRO A 272 4.27 -4.64 29.86
C PRO A 272 4.22 -5.43 28.54
N PRO A 273 5.20 -6.33 28.30
CA PRO A 273 5.27 -7.11 27.04
C PRO A 273 3.98 -7.85 26.69
N ASN A 274 3.28 -8.40 27.67
CA ASN A 274 2.01 -9.10 27.46
C ASN A 274 0.92 -8.15 26.94
N ALA A 275 0.86 -6.90 27.40
CA ALA A 275 -0.08 -5.90 26.92
C ALA A 275 0.26 -5.47 25.47
N LEU A 276 1.56 -5.31 25.16
CA LEU A 276 2.03 -5.01 23.79
C LEU A 276 1.64 -6.13 22.81
N VAL A 277 1.77 -7.41 23.24
CA VAL A 277 1.38 -8.58 22.44
C VAL A 277 -0.14 -8.64 22.26
N ALA A 278 -0.92 -8.40 23.31
CA ALA A 278 -2.39 -8.36 23.19
C ALA A 278 -2.86 -7.29 22.19
N GLY A 279 -2.27 -6.09 22.24
CA GLY A 279 -2.53 -5.05 21.27
C GLY A 279 -2.11 -5.44 19.84
N LEU A 280 -0.99 -6.13 19.69
CA LEU A 280 -0.53 -6.66 18.39
C LEU A 280 -1.53 -7.65 17.82
N HIS A 281 -2.04 -8.60 18.61
CA HIS A 281 -3.00 -9.61 18.15
C HIS A 281 -4.26 -8.97 17.59
N ASP A 282 -4.87 -8.03 18.34
CA ASP A 282 -6.10 -7.37 17.92
C ASP A 282 -5.90 -6.51 16.67
N ALA A 283 -4.76 -5.81 16.60
CA ALA A 283 -4.41 -5.04 15.42
C ALA A 283 -4.20 -5.94 14.19
N MET A 284 -3.49 -7.08 14.34
CA MET A 284 -3.27 -8.02 13.23
C MET A 284 -4.55 -8.73 12.79
N LEU A 285 -5.46 -9.01 13.73
CA LEU A 285 -6.77 -9.55 13.41
C LEU A 285 -7.60 -8.57 12.57
N LEU A 286 -7.60 -7.29 12.95
CA LEU A 286 -8.24 -6.24 12.17
C LEU A 286 -7.60 -6.12 10.77
N ALA A 287 -6.27 -6.13 10.69
CA ALA A 287 -5.55 -6.09 9.42
C ALA A 287 -5.91 -7.27 8.50
N ALA A 288 -5.99 -8.48 9.05
CA ALA A 288 -6.44 -9.66 8.30
C ALA A 288 -7.87 -9.48 7.77
N GLY A 289 -8.79 -8.97 8.60
CA GLY A 289 -10.15 -8.64 8.20
C GLY A 289 -10.21 -7.59 7.08
N LEU A 290 -9.44 -6.51 7.19
CA LEU A 290 -9.34 -5.48 6.14
C LEU A 290 -8.78 -6.04 4.83
N CYS A 291 -7.80 -6.95 4.91
CA CYS A 291 -7.24 -7.63 3.74
C CYS A 291 -8.30 -8.50 3.05
N LEU A 292 -9.16 -9.21 3.80
CA LEU A 292 -10.28 -9.96 3.24
C LEU A 292 -11.34 -9.03 2.61
N VAL A 293 -11.63 -7.88 3.22
CA VAL A 293 -12.52 -6.87 2.62
C VAL A 293 -11.98 -6.35 1.30
N ALA A 294 -10.65 -6.21 1.15
CA ALA A 294 -10.01 -5.82 -0.10
C ALA A 294 -10.22 -6.84 -1.25
N ILE A 295 -10.65 -8.07 -0.95
CA ILE A 295 -11.05 -9.07 -1.95
C ILE A 295 -12.36 -8.67 -2.66
N VAL A 296 -13.28 -8.00 -1.96
CA VAL A 296 -14.61 -7.69 -2.49
C VAL A 296 -14.55 -6.92 -3.82
N PRO A 297 -13.83 -5.79 -3.94
CA PRO A 297 -13.69 -5.13 -5.23
C PRO A 297 -13.07 -6.04 -6.31
N THR A 298 -12.10 -6.89 -5.93
CA THR A 298 -11.48 -7.83 -6.87
C THR A 298 -12.47 -8.88 -7.37
N LEU A 299 -13.38 -9.38 -6.52
CA LEU A 299 -14.44 -10.31 -6.91
C LEU A 299 -15.46 -9.70 -7.87
N LEU A 300 -15.66 -8.40 -7.78
CA LEU A 300 -16.62 -7.69 -8.63
C LEU A 300 -16.05 -7.29 -10.02
N ARG A 301 -14.77 -7.60 -10.31
CA ARG A 301 -14.18 -7.35 -11.64
C ARG A 301 -14.87 -8.18 -12.72
N SER A 302 -15.04 -7.59 -13.92
CA SER A 302 -15.60 -8.30 -15.07
C SER A 302 -14.60 -9.34 -15.61
N GLN A 303 -15.06 -10.56 -15.86
CA GLN A 303 -14.24 -11.61 -16.48
C GLN A 303 -13.92 -11.35 -17.96
N ARG A 304 -14.73 -10.52 -18.66
CA ARG A 304 -14.49 -10.19 -20.07
C ARG A 304 -13.20 -9.39 -20.28
N ALA A 305 -12.86 -8.50 -19.35
CA ALA A 305 -11.63 -7.72 -19.43
C ALA A 305 -10.36 -8.59 -19.31
N ASP A 306 -10.41 -9.69 -18.55
CA ASP A 306 -9.28 -10.63 -18.44
C ASP A 306 -9.12 -11.48 -19.73
N GLN A 307 -10.20 -11.79 -20.43
CA GLN A 307 -10.18 -12.56 -21.70
C GLN A 307 -9.61 -11.75 -22.86
N ASP A 308 -9.91 -10.46 -22.93
CA ASP A 308 -9.39 -9.57 -23.96
C ASP A 308 -7.87 -9.39 -23.83
N ILE A 309 -7.34 -9.29 -22.61
CA ILE A 309 -5.89 -9.22 -22.34
C ILE A 309 -5.19 -10.52 -22.76
N ILE A 310 -5.79 -11.68 -22.49
CA ILE A 310 -5.24 -12.99 -22.85
C ILE A 310 -5.26 -13.16 -24.39
N ALA A 311 -6.32 -12.72 -25.06
CA ALA A 311 -6.45 -12.79 -26.51
C ALA A 311 -5.43 -11.90 -27.25
N GLU A 312 -5.18 -10.67 -26.76
CA GLU A 312 -4.15 -9.77 -27.31
C GLU A 312 -2.72 -10.31 -27.11
N SER A 313 -2.45 -10.99 -25.99
CA SER A 313 -1.12 -11.57 -25.71
C SER A 313 -0.84 -12.86 -26.47
N SER A 314 -1.86 -13.50 -27.06
CA SER A 314 -1.75 -14.76 -27.84
C SER A 314 -1.67 -14.54 -29.33
N THR A 315 -1.80 -13.31 -29.83
CA THR A 315 -1.55 -12.98 -31.25
C THR A 315 -0.05 -12.73 -31.45
N PRO A 316 0.62 -13.50 -32.32
CA PRO A 316 2.07 -13.46 -32.58
C PRO A 316 2.53 -12.13 -33.22
#